data_18e3dce16668b83d31ce19e5020baced
#
_entry.id   18e3dce16668b83d31ce19e5020baced
#
_cell.length_a   1.000
_cell.length_b   1.000
_cell.length_c   1.000
_cell.angle_alpha   90.00
_cell.angle_beta   90.00
_cell.angle_gamma   90.00
#
_symmetry.space_group_name_H-M   'P 1'
#
loop_
_entity.id
_entity.type
_entity.pdbx_description
1 polymer ?
#
loop_
_entity_poly.entity_id
_entity_poly.type
_entity_poly.pdbx_seq_one_letter_code
_entity_poly.pdbx_strand_id
1 'polypeptide(L)'
;LGSPWPARWSLIAANVWRGIPFVAISLLAGLQTIDDEIYEAAAIDGVNPWQKFWKITFPLIGPFFTINLVLSMKNALGTFDQVVALTEGGPNSSTETVTYLIWKGGLTGGEYAYQTANAVLFFIVLAIIAFVQLRISRSQEQI
;
A
#
# COMPACT_ATOMS: atom_id res chain seq x y z
N LEU A 1 3.16 -14.70 19.44
CA LEU A 1 2.09 -14.85 18.44
C LEU A 1 0.93 -15.75 18.89
N GLY A 2 0.87 -16.10 20.19
CA GLY A 2 -0.12 -17.04 20.75
C GLY A 2 -1.57 -16.52 20.83
N SER A 3 -1.84 -15.27 20.51
CA SER A 3 -3.20 -14.72 20.46
C SER A 3 -3.46 -13.92 19.18
N PRO A 4 -4.73 -13.78 18.74
CA PRO A 4 -5.08 -13.14 17.46
C PRO A 4 -4.58 -11.70 17.31
N TRP A 5 -4.68 -10.89 18.34
CA TRP A 5 -4.27 -9.49 18.30
C TRP A 5 -2.76 -9.27 18.06
N PRO A 6 -1.86 -9.85 18.87
CA PRO A 6 -0.42 -9.75 18.63
C PRO A 6 -0.01 -10.31 17.26
N ALA A 7 -0.63 -11.42 16.81
CA ALA A 7 -0.35 -11.98 15.49
C ALA A 7 -0.67 -11.01 14.35
N ARG A 8 -1.83 -10.36 14.39
CA ARG A 8 -2.22 -9.34 13.40
C ARG A 8 -1.29 -8.13 13.42
N TRP A 9 -0.98 -7.61 14.61
CA TRP A 9 -0.07 -6.45 14.73
C TRP A 9 1.34 -6.78 14.27
N SER A 10 1.83 -7.98 14.51
CA SER A 10 3.15 -8.42 14.01
C SER A 10 3.19 -8.47 12.48
N LEU A 11 2.12 -8.96 11.83
CA LEU A 11 2.01 -8.95 10.38
C LEU A 11 1.96 -7.53 9.82
N ILE A 12 1.16 -6.65 10.43
CA ILE A 12 1.08 -5.25 10.04
C ILE A 12 2.44 -4.57 10.16
N ALA A 13 3.11 -4.75 11.30
CA ALA A 13 4.42 -4.17 11.55
C ALA A 13 5.47 -4.67 10.55
N ALA A 14 5.49 -5.97 10.24
CA ALA A 14 6.39 -6.55 9.26
C ALA A 14 6.13 -6.02 7.84
N ASN A 15 4.85 -5.88 7.46
CA ASN A 15 4.47 -5.33 6.16
C ASN A 15 4.85 -3.86 6.03
N VAL A 16 4.58 -3.05 7.06
CA VAL A 16 4.97 -1.63 7.10
C VAL A 16 6.49 -1.51 7.03
N TRP A 17 7.23 -2.25 7.86
CA TRP A 17 8.69 -2.25 7.85
C TRP A 17 9.26 -2.54 6.46
N ARG A 18 8.73 -3.54 5.76
CA ARG A 18 9.13 -3.89 4.40
C ARG A 18 8.83 -2.78 3.39
N GLY A 19 7.72 -2.06 3.56
CA GLY A 19 7.28 -1.01 2.64
C GLY A 19 7.99 0.32 2.80
N ILE A 20 8.43 0.67 4.01
CA ILE A 20 9.04 1.97 4.34
C ILE A 20 10.16 2.38 3.38
N PRO A 21 11.17 1.55 3.06
CA PRO A 21 12.28 1.97 2.22
C PRO A 21 11.83 2.43 0.83
N PHE A 22 10.93 1.69 0.20
CA PHE A 22 10.42 2.01 -1.12
C PHE A 22 9.64 3.33 -1.13
N VAL A 23 8.72 3.49 -0.17
CA VAL A 23 7.91 4.71 -0.03
C VAL A 23 8.80 5.92 0.27
N ALA A 24 9.77 5.76 1.16
CA ALA A 24 10.70 6.84 1.53
C ALA A 24 11.53 7.32 0.33
N ILE A 25 12.10 6.39 -0.45
CA ILE A 25 12.88 6.73 -1.65
C ILE A 25 12.00 7.39 -2.71
N SER A 26 10.80 6.89 -2.92
CA SER A 26 9.86 7.45 -3.89
C SER A 26 9.42 8.87 -3.52
N LEU A 27 9.10 9.12 -2.25
CA LEU A 27 8.75 10.46 -1.77
C LEU A 27 9.95 11.41 -1.78
N LEU A 28 11.15 10.91 -1.46
CA LEU A 28 12.38 11.69 -1.56
C LEU A 28 12.65 12.11 -3.00
N ALA A 29 12.48 11.21 -3.97
CA ALA A 29 12.57 11.55 -5.39
C ALA A 29 11.56 12.63 -5.77
N GLY A 30 10.31 12.54 -5.28
CA GLY A 30 9.30 13.57 -5.49
C GLY A 30 9.70 14.93 -4.89
N LEU A 31 10.29 14.95 -3.70
CA LEU A 31 10.77 16.19 -3.09
C LEU A 31 11.89 16.85 -3.90
N GLN A 32 12.76 16.05 -4.53
CA GLN A 32 13.86 16.56 -5.37
C GLN A 32 13.39 17.13 -6.71
N THR A 33 12.14 16.94 -7.10
CA THR A 33 11.58 17.58 -8.32
C THR A 33 11.06 18.99 -8.08
N ILE A 34 11.02 19.44 -6.83
CA ILE A 34 10.56 20.78 -6.47
C ILE A 34 11.74 21.75 -6.58
N ASP A 35 11.61 22.75 -7.43
CA ASP A 35 12.62 23.76 -7.61
C ASP A 35 12.83 24.60 -6.34
N ASP A 36 14.09 24.85 -5.97
CA ASP A 36 14.45 25.65 -4.80
C ASP A 36 13.90 27.08 -4.88
N GLU A 37 13.74 27.63 -6.09
CA GLU A 37 13.14 28.95 -6.32
C GLU A 37 11.73 29.07 -5.72
N ILE A 38 10.94 28.00 -5.72
CA ILE A 38 9.60 27.98 -5.09
C ILE A 38 9.72 28.17 -3.58
N TYR A 39 10.72 27.56 -2.97
CA TYR A 39 10.96 27.68 -1.54
C TYR A 39 11.55 29.03 -1.14
N GLU A 40 12.38 29.61 -2.00
CA GLU A 40 12.93 30.97 -1.81
C GLU A 40 11.84 32.02 -1.91
N ALA A 41 10.97 31.94 -2.93
CA ALA A 41 9.82 32.82 -3.08
C ALA A 41 8.88 32.74 -1.85
N ALA A 42 8.58 31.54 -1.37
CA ALA A 42 7.77 31.35 -0.16
C ALA A 42 8.41 31.94 1.10
N ALA A 43 9.75 31.94 1.18
CA ALA A 43 10.47 32.57 2.29
C ALA A 43 10.38 34.08 2.25
N ILE A 44 10.45 34.70 1.06
CA ILE A 44 10.27 36.16 0.86
C ILE A 44 8.83 36.56 1.25
N ASP A 45 7.84 35.73 0.96
CA ASP A 45 6.41 35.94 1.32
C ASP A 45 6.15 35.73 2.83
N GLY A 46 7.15 35.36 3.62
CA GLY A 46 7.01 35.15 5.06
C GLY A 46 6.21 33.92 5.46
N VAL A 47 6.13 32.91 4.56
CA VAL A 47 5.41 31.65 4.81
C VAL A 47 6.11 30.85 5.91
N ASN A 48 5.39 30.48 6.97
CA ASN A 48 5.96 29.67 8.04
C ASN A 48 6.16 28.20 7.60
N PRO A 49 7.03 27.40 8.29
CA PRO A 49 7.35 26.03 7.87
C PRO A 49 6.12 25.10 7.78
N TRP A 50 5.12 25.27 8.63
CA TRP A 50 3.89 24.48 8.62
C TRP A 50 3.01 24.80 7.40
N GLN A 51 2.88 26.09 7.06
CA GLN A 51 2.17 26.53 5.87
C GLN A 51 2.91 26.10 4.59
N LYS A 52 4.25 26.21 4.57
CA LYS A 52 5.12 25.75 3.50
C LYS A 52 4.87 24.26 3.21
N PHE A 53 4.85 23.40 4.25
CA PHE A 53 4.59 21.98 4.09
C PHE A 53 3.21 21.72 3.48
N TRP A 54 2.14 22.25 4.08
CA TRP A 54 0.78 21.90 3.66
C TRP A 54 0.30 22.59 2.38
N LYS A 55 0.81 23.82 2.08
CA LYS A 55 0.34 24.59 0.93
C LYS A 55 1.22 24.47 -0.30
N ILE A 56 2.47 24.07 -0.15
CA ILE A 56 3.45 24.00 -1.23
C ILE A 56 3.96 22.57 -1.39
N THR A 57 4.69 22.05 -0.39
CA THR A 57 5.37 20.76 -0.50
C THR A 57 4.40 19.60 -0.72
N PHE A 58 3.40 19.46 0.15
CA PHE A 58 2.46 18.33 0.10
C PHE A 58 1.66 18.26 -1.20
N PRO A 59 1.09 19.36 -1.75
CA PRO A 59 0.42 19.33 -3.06
C PRO A 59 1.36 18.96 -4.20
N LEU A 60 2.60 19.46 -4.21
CA LEU A 60 3.57 19.19 -5.27
C LEU A 60 4.05 17.74 -5.29
N ILE A 61 4.17 17.08 -4.14
CA ILE A 61 4.48 15.64 -4.08
C ILE A 61 3.22 14.74 -4.18
N GLY A 62 2.05 15.33 -4.32
CA GLY A 62 0.76 14.63 -4.41
C GLY A 62 0.75 13.45 -5.39
N PRO A 63 1.24 13.59 -6.63
CA PRO A 63 1.33 12.48 -7.59
C PRO A 63 2.15 11.29 -7.05
N PHE A 64 3.30 11.55 -6.44
CA PHE A 64 4.15 10.51 -5.85
C PHE A 64 3.45 9.83 -4.66
N PHE A 65 2.75 10.61 -3.83
CA PHE A 65 1.97 10.07 -2.73
C PHE A 65 0.84 9.16 -3.22
N THR A 66 0.13 9.59 -4.26
CA THR A 66 -0.98 8.81 -4.85
C THR A 66 -0.48 7.49 -5.43
N ILE A 67 0.62 7.48 -6.18
CA ILE A 67 1.23 6.26 -6.71
C ILE A 67 1.62 5.30 -5.59
N ASN A 68 2.29 5.81 -4.55
CA ASN A 68 2.67 5.00 -3.39
C ASN A 68 1.46 4.42 -2.65
N LEU A 69 0.38 5.20 -2.50
CA LEU A 69 -0.86 4.72 -1.89
C LEU A 69 -1.46 3.55 -2.68
N VAL A 70 -1.54 3.69 -4.01
CA VAL A 70 -2.04 2.64 -4.92
C VAL A 70 -1.21 1.35 -4.79
N LEU A 71 0.12 1.47 -4.85
CA LEU A 71 1.02 0.33 -4.75
C LEU A 71 0.96 -0.33 -3.37
N SER A 72 0.90 0.46 -2.30
CA SER A 72 0.79 -0.06 -0.93
C SER A 72 -0.53 -0.79 -0.71
N MET A 73 -1.64 -0.28 -1.24
CA MET A 73 -2.95 -0.92 -1.15
C MET A 73 -2.98 -2.25 -1.89
N LYS A 74 -2.42 -2.30 -3.11
CA LYS A 74 -2.26 -3.56 -3.86
C LYS A 74 -1.42 -4.58 -3.08
N ASN A 75 -0.28 -4.14 -2.52
CA ASN A 75 0.61 -5.01 -1.76
C ASN A 75 -0.05 -5.53 -0.47
N ALA A 76 -0.83 -4.70 0.21
CA ALA A 76 -1.56 -5.12 1.40
C ALA A 76 -2.63 -6.18 1.10
N LEU A 77 -3.39 -6.02 0.00
CA LEU A 77 -4.40 -6.99 -0.44
C LEU A 77 -3.77 -8.31 -0.88
N GLY A 78 -2.56 -8.27 -1.49
CA GLY A 78 -1.83 -9.45 -1.93
C GLY A 78 -0.89 -10.05 -0.89
N THR A 79 -0.99 -9.67 0.40
CA THR A 79 -0.09 -10.16 1.44
C THR A 79 -0.19 -11.67 1.60
N PHE A 80 0.91 -12.37 1.34
CA PHE A 80 1.03 -13.83 1.40
C PHE A 80 2.28 -14.25 2.18
N ASP A 81 3.46 -13.78 1.76
CA ASP A 81 4.76 -14.21 2.28
C ASP A 81 4.88 -14.05 3.80
N GLN A 82 4.44 -12.92 4.35
CA GLN A 82 4.47 -12.65 5.77
C GLN A 82 3.51 -13.55 6.55
N VAL A 83 2.34 -13.87 5.96
CA VAL A 83 1.38 -14.78 6.61
C VAL A 83 1.99 -16.17 6.71
N VAL A 84 2.57 -16.69 5.62
CA VAL A 84 3.23 -17.99 5.62
C VAL A 84 4.40 -18.03 6.61
N ALA A 85 5.26 -17.01 6.59
CA ALA A 85 6.49 -17.01 7.38
C ALA A 85 6.28 -16.76 8.88
N LEU A 86 5.28 -15.98 9.27
CA LEU A 86 5.12 -15.55 10.67
C LEU A 86 4.02 -16.29 11.44
N THR A 87 2.92 -16.63 10.77
CA THR A 87 1.71 -17.09 11.48
C THR A 87 1.05 -18.31 10.89
N GLU A 88 1.36 -18.67 9.64
CA GLU A 88 0.68 -19.76 8.90
C GLU A 88 -0.87 -19.65 8.99
N GLY A 89 -1.38 -18.40 8.95
CA GLY A 89 -2.81 -18.11 9.09
C GLY A 89 -3.34 -18.08 10.52
N GLY A 90 -2.55 -18.51 11.51
CA GLY A 90 -2.98 -18.63 12.92
C GLY A 90 -2.76 -17.37 13.77
N PRO A 91 -3.13 -17.42 15.06
CA PRO A 91 -3.97 -18.45 15.69
C PRO A 91 -5.45 -18.32 15.25
N ASN A 92 -6.17 -19.44 15.28
CA ASN A 92 -7.62 -19.49 14.98
C ASN A 92 -8.00 -18.81 13.66
N SER A 93 -7.25 -19.04 12.59
CA SER A 93 -7.46 -18.44 11.25
C SER A 93 -7.51 -16.90 11.24
N SER A 94 -7.00 -16.26 12.30
CA SER A 94 -7.15 -14.81 12.49
C SER A 94 -6.29 -13.95 11.57
N THR A 95 -5.33 -14.55 10.90
CA THR A 95 -4.38 -13.90 9.99
C THR A 95 -4.42 -14.47 8.57
N GLU A 96 -5.40 -15.31 8.26
CA GLU A 96 -5.61 -15.82 6.92
C GLU A 96 -6.00 -14.68 5.96
N THR A 97 -5.22 -14.51 4.91
CA THR A 97 -5.53 -13.61 3.79
C THR A 97 -6.15 -14.42 2.66
N VAL A 98 -6.81 -13.74 1.72
CA VAL A 98 -7.42 -14.41 0.56
C VAL A 98 -6.37 -15.18 -0.25
N THR A 99 -5.19 -14.61 -0.46
CA THR A 99 -4.08 -15.25 -1.16
C THR A 99 -3.57 -16.49 -0.42
N TYR A 100 -3.50 -16.43 0.91
CA TYR A 100 -3.12 -17.57 1.74
C TYR A 100 -4.18 -18.69 1.69
N LEU A 101 -5.47 -18.35 1.74
CA LEU A 101 -6.57 -19.32 1.64
C LEU A 101 -6.60 -20.04 0.28
N ILE A 102 -6.38 -19.30 -0.82
CA ILE A 102 -6.28 -19.89 -2.16
C ILE A 102 -5.12 -20.89 -2.23
N TRP A 103 -3.97 -20.51 -1.71
CA TRP A 103 -2.79 -21.38 -1.68
C TRP A 103 -3.02 -22.62 -0.80
N LYS A 104 -3.50 -22.43 0.41
CA LYS A 104 -3.73 -23.51 1.39
C LYS A 104 -4.78 -24.51 0.90
N GLY A 105 -5.92 -24.04 0.41
CA GLY A 105 -6.98 -24.91 -0.10
C GLY A 105 -6.64 -25.57 -1.43
N GLY A 106 -5.94 -24.84 -2.32
CA GLY A 106 -5.53 -25.37 -3.62
C GLY A 106 -4.39 -26.36 -3.54
N LEU A 107 -3.21 -25.90 -3.16
CA LEU A 107 -1.98 -26.71 -3.24
C LEU A 107 -1.85 -27.74 -2.11
N THR A 108 -2.32 -27.43 -0.91
CA THR A 108 -2.24 -28.35 0.24
C THR A 108 -3.56 -29.10 0.48
N GLY A 109 -4.71 -28.48 0.22
CA GLY A 109 -6.03 -29.08 0.40
C GLY A 109 -6.56 -29.87 -0.79
N GLY A 110 -5.96 -29.74 -1.97
CA GLY A 110 -6.38 -30.45 -3.20
C GLY A 110 -7.67 -29.91 -3.83
N GLU A 111 -8.22 -28.81 -3.34
CA GLU A 111 -9.47 -28.20 -3.84
C GLU A 111 -9.21 -27.25 -5.04
N TYR A 112 -8.50 -27.74 -6.05
CA TYR A 112 -8.02 -26.88 -7.15
C TYR A 112 -9.13 -26.12 -7.86
N ALA A 113 -10.25 -26.77 -8.19
CA ALA A 113 -11.34 -26.12 -8.92
C ALA A 113 -11.98 -24.98 -8.12
N TYR A 114 -12.24 -25.21 -6.83
CA TYR A 114 -12.84 -24.23 -5.94
C TYR A 114 -11.89 -23.04 -5.72
N GLN A 115 -10.60 -23.30 -5.46
CA GLN A 115 -9.62 -22.26 -5.22
C GLN A 115 -9.26 -21.47 -6.49
N THR A 116 -9.34 -22.10 -7.66
CA THR A 116 -9.23 -21.40 -8.94
C THR A 116 -10.39 -20.41 -9.14
N ALA A 117 -11.62 -20.80 -8.80
CA ALA A 117 -12.75 -19.87 -8.82
C ALA A 117 -12.55 -18.69 -7.87
N ASN A 118 -12.08 -18.94 -6.64
CA ASN A 118 -11.75 -17.89 -5.67
C ASN A 118 -10.63 -16.95 -6.19
N ALA A 119 -9.61 -17.49 -6.86
CA ALA A 119 -8.55 -16.70 -7.46
C ALA A 119 -9.06 -15.77 -8.58
N VAL A 120 -9.97 -16.26 -9.42
CA VAL A 120 -10.60 -15.46 -10.47
C VAL A 120 -11.46 -14.35 -9.87
N LEU A 121 -12.28 -14.65 -8.86
CA LEU A 121 -13.08 -13.64 -8.17
C LEU A 121 -12.19 -12.57 -7.51
N PHE A 122 -11.13 -12.99 -6.84
CA PHE A 122 -10.17 -12.08 -6.22
C PHE A 122 -9.48 -11.20 -7.26
N PHE A 123 -9.08 -11.77 -8.40
CA PHE A 123 -8.52 -11.01 -9.52
C PHE A 123 -9.49 -9.94 -10.03
N ILE A 124 -10.77 -10.26 -10.20
CA ILE A 124 -11.80 -9.30 -10.64
C ILE A 124 -11.91 -8.14 -9.63
N VAL A 125 -11.94 -8.45 -8.34
CA VAL A 125 -11.98 -7.42 -7.29
C VAL A 125 -10.75 -6.50 -7.36
N LEU A 126 -9.55 -7.07 -7.48
CA LEU A 126 -8.32 -6.30 -7.63
C LEU A 126 -8.32 -5.44 -8.90
N ALA A 127 -8.82 -5.96 -10.02
CA ALA A 127 -8.93 -5.23 -11.29
C ALA A 127 -9.88 -4.03 -11.16
N ILE A 128 -11.02 -4.20 -10.48
CA ILE A 128 -11.97 -3.11 -10.22
C ILE A 128 -11.32 -2.03 -9.34
N ILE A 129 -10.66 -2.42 -8.25
CA ILE A 129 -9.96 -1.49 -7.36
C ILE A 129 -8.88 -0.73 -8.14
N ALA A 130 -8.06 -1.42 -8.93
CA ALA A 130 -7.02 -0.80 -9.74
C ALA A 130 -7.61 0.18 -10.77
N PHE A 131 -8.71 -0.18 -11.42
CA PHE A 131 -9.39 0.70 -12.39
C PHE A 131 -9.93 1.98 -11.72
N VAL A 132 -10.58 1.85 -10.56
CA VAL A 132 -11.08 3.00 -9.80
C VAL A 132 -9.93 3.91 -9.36
N GLN A 133 -8.85 3.34 -8.85
CA GLN A 133 -7.66 4.09 -8.44
C GLN A 133 -7.02 4.86 -9.61
N LEU A 134 -6.88 4.22 -10.77
CA LEU A 134 -6.36 4.88 -11.97
C LEU A 134 -7.25 6.04 -12.44
N ARG A 135 -8.56 5.89 -12.32
CA ARG A 135 -9.50 6.99 -12.63
C ARG A 135 -9.33 8.18 -11.71
N ILE A 136 -9.20 7.94 -10.42
CA ILE A 136 -9.01 8.99 -9.40
C ILE A 136 -7.65 9.69 -9.61
N SER A 137 -6.58 8.93 -9.87
CA SER A 137 -5.24 9.48 -10.08
C SER A 137 -5.18 10.40 -11.30
N ARG A 138 -5.76 10.00 -12.42
CA ARG A 138 -5.80 10.85 -13.63
C ARG A 138 -6.56 12.16 -13.46
N SER A 139 -7.55 12.18 -12.58
CA SER A 139 -8.30 13.42 -12.28
C SER A 139 -7.47 14.45 -11.51
N GLN A 140 -6.40 14.02 -10.83
CA GLN A 140 -5.51 14.92 -10.09
C GLN A 140 -4.36 15.49 -10.93
N GLU A 141 -4.01 14.84 -12.03
CA GLU A 141 -2.96 15.32 -12.96
C GLU A 141 -3.46 16.44 -13.90
N GLN A 142 -4.75 16.73 -13.92
CA GLN A 142 -5.36 17.74 -14.81
C GLN A 142 -5.65 19.10 -14.12
N ILE A 143 -5.22 19.28 -12.88
CA ILE A 143 -5.32 20.53 -12.12
C ILE A 143 -3.93 21.15 -11.95
#